data_3ebd8d39330deea90d64bffce5f95bc2
#
_entry.id   3ebd8d39330deea90d64bffce5f95bc2
#
_cell.length_a   1.000
_cell.length_b   1.000
_cell.length_c   1.000
_cell.angle_alpha   90.00
_cell.angle_beta   90.00
_cell.angle_gamma   90.00
#
_symmetry.space_group_name_H-M   'P 1'
#
loop_
_entity.id
_entity.type
_entity.pdbx_description
1 polymer ?
#
loop_
_entity_poly.entity_id
_entity_poly.type
_entity_poly.pdbx_seq_one_letter_code
_entity_poly.pdbx_strand_id
1 'polypeptide(L)'
;MKKNDSLRILDKRCRRLQKQKEQLLTGFAAETNHDFRVEVKKLRAFLRLLKYAHPQAEHLHLPKSLQQLYRFVGDVRSIQIQRQWVLSLCKELACAVPAGYMEVLARKEKEAIKRAQEKAQEVSLPLIHQQLQKELPLSWQKNGVETFVRQKQLQLATLLSAVLISAKVLHDLRKLLKDLLYIWPMIEEEIGNTMTPGLLSKEACLRLAEKLGNYQDCCVVISLFSTPLLAGLSPGDQYRLSLIKERCCQKKEKEKDAILITLQLLRNELTAKLKQTQGVQKVQVG
;
A
#
# COMPACT_ATOMS: atom_id res chain seq x y z
N MET A 1 22.65 6.82 10.05
CA MET A 1 21.64 7.76 10.65
C MET A 1 21.81 7.81 12.16
N LYS A 2 21.79 9.02 12.74
CA LYS A 2 21.88 9.24 14.20
C LYS A 2 20.48 9.12 14.82
N LYS A 3 20.38 8.92 16.16
CA LYS A 3 19.10 8.91 16.88
C LYS A 3 18.23 10.13 16.57
N ASN A 4 18.84 11.30 16.44
CA ASN A 4 18.14 12.55 16.10
C ASN A 4 17.42 12.51 14.75
N ASP A 5 17.95 11.78 13.76
CA ASP A 5 17.31 11.63 12.44
C ASP A 5 16.08 10.71 12.55
N SER A 6 16.20 9.62 13.32
CA SER A 6 15.06 8.73 13.61
C SER A 6 13.95 9.44 14.36
N LEU A 7 14.31 10.27 15.36
CA LEU A 7 13.38 11.12 16.08
C LEU A 7 12.68 12.10 15.14
N ARG A 8 13.45 12.82 14.29
CA ARG A 8 12.89 13.77 13.31
C ARG A 8 11.89 13.11 12.37
N ILE A 9 12.18 11.87 11.92
CA ILE A 9 11.26 11.10 11.07
C ILE A 9 10.01 10.73 11.87
N LEU A 10 10.14 10.19 13.07
CA LEU A 10 9.03 9.83 13.94
C LEU A 10 8.13 11.04 14.23
N ASP A 11 8.72 12.17 14.63
CA ASP A 11 8.03 13.43 14.92
C ASP A 11 7.23 13.93 13.71
N LYS A 12 7.84 13.90 12.52
CA LYS A 12 7.17 14.28 11.27
C LYS A 12 5.97 13.37 10.98
N ARG A 13 6.10 12.04 11.17
CA ARG A 13 5.02 11.09 10.94
C ARG A 13 3.90 11.27 11.97
N CYS A 14 4.22 11.37 13.26
CA CYS A 14 3.23 11.53 14.31
C CYS A 14 2.48 12.87 14.20
N ARG A 15 3.16 13.97 13.87
CA ARG A 15 2.49 15.27 13.62
C ARG A 15 1.51 15.20 12.45
N ARG A 16 1.88 14.54 11.35
CA ARG A 16 0.98 14.36 10.22
C ARG A 16 -0.23 13.48 10.57
N LEU A 17 0.00 12.38 11.28
CA LEU A 17 -1.07 11.52 11.76
C LEU A 17 -2.03 12.27 12.72
N GLN A 18 -1.51 13.11 13.60
CA GLN A 18 -2.32 13.93 14.49
C GLN A 18 -3.23 14.87 13.70
N LYS A 19 -2.65 15.65 12.77
CA LYS A 19 -3.42 16.53 11.89
C LYS A 19 -4.52 15.79 11.12
N GLN A 20 -4.19 14.65 10.55
CA GLN A 20 -5.15 13.83 9.78
C GLN A 20 -6.22 13.21 10.67
N LYS A 21 -5.88 12.80 11.90
CA LYS A 21 -6.86 12.33 12.89
C LYS A 21 -7.85 13.44 13.25
N GLU A 22 -7.38 14.66 13.46
CA GLU A 22 -8.25 15.82 13.73
C GLU A 22 -9.21 16.08 12.56
N GLN A 23 -8.71 16.00 11.33
CA GLN A 23 -9.55 16.10 10.14
C GLN A 23 -10.56 14.94 10.02
N LEU A 24 -10.19 13.71 10.43
CA LEU A 24 -11.13 12.58 10.49
C LEU A 24 -12.26 12.83 11.50
N LEU A 25 -11.99 13.50 12.61
CA LEU A 25 -13.02 13.84 13.61
C LEU A 25 -14.01 14.89 13.12
N THR A 26 -13.62 15.77 12.20
CA THR A 26 -14.51 16.76 11.59
C THR A 26 -15.27 16.24 10.37
N GLY A 27 -14.74 15.22 9.70
CA GLY A 27 -15.38 14.63 8.52
C GLY A 27 -14.51 13.55 7.86
N PHE A 28 -15.14 12.51 7.32
CA PHE A 28 -14.46 11.39 6.67
C PHE A 28 -14.35 11.60 5.15
N ALA A 29 -13.76 12.74 4.73
CA ALA A 29 -13.47 12.96 3.32
C ALA A 29 -12.57 11.86 2.75
N ALA A 30 -12.82 11.46 1.50
CA ALA A 30 -12.12 10.35 0.87
C ALA A 30 -10.60 10.56 0.79
N GLU A 31 -10.16 11.79 0.58
CA GLU A 31 -8.75 12.17 0.55
C GLU A 31 -8.12 12.07 1.95
N THR A 32 -8.77 12.61 2.99
CA THR A 32 -8.29 12.50 4.37
C THR A 32 -8.15 11.04 4.81
N ASN A 33 -9.13 10.20 4.50
CA ASN A 33 -9.08 8.76 4.76
C ASN A 33 -7.89 8.10 4.05
N HIS A 34 -7.66 8.46 2.80
CA HIS A 34 -6.52 7.95 2.04
C HIS A 34 -5.19 8.36 2.68
N ASP A 35 -5.02 9.63 2.97
CA ASP A 35 -3.79 10.22 3.50
C ASP A 35 -3.44 9.67 4.88
N PHE A 36 -4.42 9.57 5.78
CA PHE A 36 -4.23 8.92 7.08
C PHE A 36 -3.71 7.49 6.92
N ARG A 37 -4.32 6.70 6.03
CA ARG A 37 -3.90 5.33 5.78
C ARG A 37 -2.50 5.24 5.17
N VAL A 38 -2.16 6.15 4.28
CA VAL A 38 -0.81 6.22 3.69
C VAL A 38 0.22 6.56 4.77
N GLU A 39 -0.07 7.53 5.65
CA GLU A 39 0.85 7.93 6.71
C GLU A 39 1.06 6.81 7.75
N VAL A 40 0.02 6.06 8.12
CA VAL A 40 0.15 4.85 8.96
C VAL A 40 1.02 3.79 8.28
N LYS A 41 0.88 3.58 6.97
CA LYS A 41 1.74 2.63 6.22
C LYS A 41 3.20 3.08 6.20
N LYS A 42 3.46 4.38 6.03
CA LYS A 42 4.82 4.96 6.10
C LYS A 42 5.43 4.77 7.48
N LEU A 43 4.68 5.04 8.56
CA LEU A 43 5.14 4.78 9.92
C LEU A 43 5.45 3.29 10.12
N ARG A 44 4.57 2.39 9.69
CA ARG A 44 4.79 0.94 9.77
C ARG A 44 6.04 0.49 9.00
N ALA A 45 6.27 1.02 7.82
CA ALA A 45 7.47 0.71 7.02
C ALA A 45 8.74 1.20 7.71
N PHE A 46 8.70 2.40 8.30
CA PHE A 46 9.79 2.95 9.10
C PHE A 46 10.13 2.08 10.32
N LEU A 47 9.12 1.67 11.10
CA LEU A 47 9.34 0.79 12.26
C LEU A 47 9.92 -0.57 11.85
N ARG A 48 9.52 -1.13 10.69
CA ARG A 48 10.13 -2.36 10.16
C ARG A 48 11.59 -2.16 9.76
N LEU A 49 11.92 -1.05 9.13
CA LEU A 49 13.31 -0.73 8.80
C LEU A 49 14.16 -0.66 10.07
N LEU A 50 13.66 0.00 11.13
CA LEU A 50 14.35 0.07 12.42
C LEU A 50 14.64 -1.30 13.02
N LYS A 51 13.67 -2.22 12.96
CA LYS A 51 13.86 -3.60 13.45
C LYS A 51 15.06 -4.30 12.79
N TYR A 52 15.23 -4.11 11.50
CA TYR A 52 16.34 -4.70 10.77
C TYR A 52 17.66 -3.96 11.00
N ALA A 53 17.59 -2.66 11.18
CA ALA A 53 18.77 -1.83 11.39
C ALA A 53 19.32 -1.92 12.81
N HIS A 54 18.55 -2.50 13.75
CA HIS A 54 18.99 -2.61 15.15
C HIS A 54 18.43 -3.86 15.85
N PRO A 55 19.28 -4.78 16.33
CA PRO A 55 18.85 -6.03 16.96
C PRO A 55 17.93 -5.81 18.18
N GLN A 56 18.17 -4.76 18.97
CA GLN A 56 17.35 -4.44 20.15
C GLN A 56 15.99 -3.81 19.80
N ALA A 57 15.70 -3.57 18.53
CA ALA A 57 14.45 -2.95 18.08
C ALA A 57 13.35 -3.98 17.70
N GLU A 58 13.51 -5.26 18.02
CA GLU A 58 12.52 -6.30 17.69
C GLU A 58 11.12 -6.01 18.26
N HIS A 59 11.04 -5.35 19.41
CA HIS A 59 9.79 -4.96 20.06
C HIS A 59 9.05 -3.79 19.40
N LEU A 60 9.72 -3.02 18.51
CA LEU A 60 9.10 -1.90 17.81
C LEU A 60 7.97 -2.37 16.90
N HIS A 61 6.75 -2.05 17.27
CA HIS A 61 5.55 -2.38 16.50
C HIS A 61 4.63 -1.17 16.43
N LEU A 62 3.81 -1.14 15.39
CA LEU A 62 2.70 -0.19 15.37
C LEU A 62 1.75 -0.51 16.53
N PRO A 63 1.43 0.45 17.44
CA PRO A 63 0.56 0.22 18.58
C PRO A 63 -0.81 -0.34 18.17
N LYS A 64 -1.35 -1.28 18.96
CA LYS A 64 -2.62 -1.96 18.67
C LYS A 64 -3.78 -1.00 18.44
N SER A 65 -3.86 0.08 19.24
CA SER A 65 -4.89 1.10 19.10
C SER A 65 -4.86 1.79 17.73
N LEU A 66 -3.67 2.16 17.25
CA LEU A 66 -3.49 2.76 15.93
C LEU A 66 -3.74 1.75 14.81
N GLN A 67 -3.41 0.46 15.01
CA GLN A 67 -3.76 -0.59 14.06
C GLN A 67 -5.27 -0.77 13.91
N GLN A 68 -6.01 -0.68 15.02
CA GLN A 68 -7.47 -0.77 15.01
C GLN A 68 -8.09 0.45 14.30
N LEU A 69 -7.63 1.67 14.61
CA LEU A 69 -8.09 2.87 13.92
C LEU A 69 -7.81 2.78 12.41
N TYR A 70 -6.61 2.36 12.02
CA TYR A 70 -6.26 2.12 10.62
C TYR A 70 -7.23 1.15 9.93
N ARG A 71 -7.71 0.11 10.61
CA ARG A 71 -8.68 -0.85 10.08
C ARG A 71 -10.04 -0.19 9.87
N PHE A 72 -10.58 0.50 10.89
CA PHE A 72 -11.88 1.15 10.78
C PHE A 72 -11.90 2.27 9.72
N VAL A 73 -10.87 3.11 9.64
CA VAL A 73 -10.72 4.06 8.52
C VAL A 73 -10.62 3.33 7.17
N GLY A 74 -10.08 2.11 7.16
CA GLY A 74 -10.03 1.24 6.00
C GLY A 74 -11.39 0.77 5.53
N ASP A 75 -12.28 0.46 6.45
CA ASP A 75 -13.66 0.04 6.15
C ASP A 75 -14.42 1.18 5.48
N VAL A 76 -14.34 2.41 6.03
CA VAL A 76 -14.92 3.62 5.41
C VAL A 76 -14.36 3.81 4.00
N ARG A 77 -13.03 3.78 3.85
CA ARG A 77 -12.38 3.98 2.54
C ARG A 77 -12.80 2.94 1.51
N SER A 78 -12.99 1.69 1.90
CA SER A 78 -13.44 0.62 1.00
C SER A 78 -14.83 0.92 0.44
N ILE A 79 -15.76 1.40 1.27
CA ILE A 79 -17.11 1.78 0.84
C ILE A 79 -17.04 2.99 -0.10
N GLN A 80 -16.22 3.99 0.21
CA GLN A 80 -16.05 5.18 -0.63
C GLN A 80 -15.49 4.83 -2.01
N ILE A 81 -14.49 3.97 -2.08
CA ILE A 81 -13.95 3.46 -3.34
C ILE A 81 -15.06 2.74 -4.12
N GLN A 82 -15.83 1.88 -3.47
CA GLN A 82 -16.91 1.15 -4.12
C GLN A 82 -17.96 2.09 -4.73
N ARG A 83 -18.39 3.12 -3.98
CA ARG A 83 -19.32 4.14 -4.48
C ARG A 83 -18.76 4.86 -5.71
N GLN A 84 -17.50 5.28 -5.66
CA GLN A 84 -16.83 5.96 -6.77
C GLN A 84 -16.77 5.06 -8.02
N TRP A 85 -16.45 3.78 -7.84
CA TRP A 85 -16.40 2.82 -8.95
C TRP A 85 -17.78 2.60 -9.58
N VAL A 86 -18.83 2.43 -8.77
CA VAL A 86 -20.20 2.27 -9.27
C VAL A 86 -20.58 3.49 -10.11
N LEU A 87 -20.41 4.70 -9.59
CA LEU A 87 -20.72 5.93 -10.31
C LEU A 87 -19.93 6.09 -11.62
N SER A 88 -18.63 5.83 -11.56
CA SER A 88 -17.75 5.92 -12.74
C SER A 88 -18.14 4.92 -13.82
N LEU A 89 -18.46 3.68 -13.43
CA LEU A 89 -18.84 2.62 -14.37
C LEU A 89 -20.27 2.81 -14.93
N CYS A 90 -21.20 3.33 -14.15
CA CYS A 90 -22.51 3.72 -14.69
C CYS A 90 -22.36 4.78 -15.78
N LYS A 91 -21.50 5.78 -15.55
CA LYS A 91 -21.21 6.80 -16.57
C LYS A 91 -20.57 6.18 -17.83
N GLU A 92 -19.60 5.26 -17.67
CA GLU A 92 -18.92 4.59 -18.77
C GLU A 92 -19.88 3.70 -19.59
N LEU A 93 -20.78 2.99 -18.89
CA LEU A 93 -21.76 2.08 -19.49
C LEU A 93 -23.05 2.77 -19.96
N ALA A 94 -23.16 4.10 -19.79
CA ALA A 94 -24.34 4.89 -20.06
C ALA A 94 -25.63 4.29 -19.42
N CYS A 95 -25.50 3.69 -18.22
CA CYS A 95 -26.61 3.09 -17.49
C CYS A 95 -26.99 3.90 -16.25
N ALA A 96 -28.26 3.78 -15.83
CA ALA A 96 -28.75 4.43 -14.62
C ALA A 96 -28.02 3.90 -13.37
N VAL A 97 -27.79 4.76 -12.39
CA VAL A 97 -27.17 4.39 -11.11
C VAL A 97 -28.15 3.46 -10.34
N PRO A 98 -27.67 2.33 -9.79
CA PRO A 98 -28.51 1.43 -8.99
C PRO A 98 -28.84 2.06 -7.63
N ALA A 99 -29.97 2.76 -7.54
CA ALA A 99 -30.36 3.60 -6.42
C ALA A 99 -30.42 2.84 -5.09
N GLY A 100 -31.09 1.71 -5.06
CA GLY A 100 -31.19 0.88 -3.84
C GLY A 100 -29.84 0.40 -3.33
N TYR A 101 -28.92 0.09 -4.25
CA TYR A 101 -27.56 -0.27 -3.85
C TYR A 101 -26.78 0.92 -3.27
N MET A 102 -26.92 2.11 -3.85
CA MET A 102 -26.28 3.31 -3.35
C MET A 102 -26.80 3.70 -1.96
N GLU A 103 -28.08 3.49 -1.68
CA GLU A 103 -28.65 3.67 -0.34
C GLU A 103 -28.07 2.70 0.69
N VAL A 104 -27.91 1.42 0.31
CA VAL A 104 -27.25 0.42 1.17
C VAL A 104 -25.79 0.84 1.46
N LEU A 105 -25.05 1.31 0.46
CA LEU A 105 -23.69 1.81 0.68
C LEU A 105 -23.65 3.05 1.57
N ALA A 106 -24.58 4.00 1.40
CA ALA A 106 -24.65 5.20 2.22
C ALA A 106 -24.91 4.86 3.70
N ARG A 107 -25.82 3.92 3.99
CA ARG A 107 -26.08 3.45 5.35
C ARG A 107 -24.85 2.78 5.96
N LYS A 108 -24.19 1.87 5.22
CA LYS A 108 -22.95 1.22 5.67
C LYS A 108 -21.82 2.21 5.90
N GLU A 109 -21.68 3.21 5.04
CA GLU A 109 -20.68 4.26 5.21
C GLU A 109 -20.91 5.03 6.51
N LYS A 110 -22.17 5.43 6.82
CA LYS A 110 -22.53 6.12 8.04
C LYS A 110 -22.19 5.29 9.30
N GLU A 111 -22.50 3.99 9.28
CA GLU A 111 -22.15 3.07 10.38
C GLU A 111 -20.64 2.89 10.54
N ALA A 112 -19.91 2.77 9.42
CA ALA A 112 -18.45 2.63 9.44
C ALA A 112 -17.78 3.92 9.95
N ILE A 113 -18.28 5.09 9.53
CA ILE A 113 -17.81 6.40 10.02
C ILE A 113 -18.00 6.50 11.52
N LYS A 114 -19.18 6.17 12.07
CA LYS A 114 -19.44 6.20 13.50
C LYS A 114 -18.41 5.38 14.28
N ARG A 115 -18.20 4.12 13.89
CA ARG A 115 -17.18 3.25 14.53
C ARG A 115 -15.76 3.80 14.42
N ALA A 116 -15.43 4.40 13.29
CA ALA A 116 -14.09 4.99 13.09
C ALA A 116 -13.91 6.27 13.91
N GLN A 117 -14.95 7.09 14.08
CA GLN A 117 -14.94 8.28 14.94
C GLN A 117 -14.76 7.92 16.41
N GLU A 118 -15.55 6.97 16.91
CA GLU A 118 -15.44 6.47 18.30
C GLU A 118 -14.00 6.00 18.55
N LYS A 119 -13.44 5.20 17.63
CA LYS A 119 -12.05 4.74 17.76
C LYS A 119 -11.02 5.86 17.64
N ALA A 120 -11.25 6.86 16.79
CA ALA A 120 -10.36 8.00 16.67
C ALA A 120 -10.31 8.85 17.94
N GLN A 121 -11.42 8.96 18.68
CA GLN A 121 -11.46 9.65 19.97
C GLN A 121 -10.62 8.91 21.04
N GLU A 122 -10.66 7.58 21.06
CA GLU A 122 -9.89 6.75 22.02
C GLU A 122 -8.37 6.78 21.78
N VAL A 123 -7.93 6.99 20.53
CA VAL A 123 -6.51 6.90 20.16
C VAL A 123 -5.77 8.19 20.49
N SER A 124 -4.87 8.15 21.47
CA SER A 124 -3.95 9.25 21.78
C SER A 124 -2.65 9.13 20.99
N LEU A 125 -2.52 9.90 19.92
CA LEU A 125 -1.26 9.96 19.14
C LEU A 125 -0.09 10.56 19.90
N PRO A 126 -0.26 11.56 20.83
CA PRO A 126 0.82 12.00 21.70
C PRO A 126 1.40 10.90 22.57
N LEU A 127 0.55 10.05 23.18
CA LEU A 127 1.01 8.91 23.98
C LEU A 127 1.72 7.86 23.13
N ILE A 128 1.21 7.58 21.94
CA ILE A 128 1.85 6.68 20.96
C ILE A 128 3.24 7.23 20.57
N HIS A 129 3.34 8.51 20.28
CA HIS A 129 4.59 9.16 19.96
C HIS A 129 5.60 9.03 21.11
N GLN A 130 5.19 9.36 22.34
CA GLN A 130 6.04 9.24 23.52
C GLN A 130 6.52 7.79 23.76
N GLN A 131 5.62 6.80 23.60
CA GLN A 131 5.99 5.40 23.70
C GLN A 131 7.04 5.01 22.66
N LEU A 132 6.77 5.27 21.38
CA LEU A 132 7.70 4.95 20.29
C LEU A 132 9.04 5.68 20.44
N GLN A 133 9.04 6.93 20.94
CA GLN A 133 10.25 7.70 21.19
C GLN A 133 11.16 7.07 22.25
N LYS A 134 10.58 6.51 23.31
CA LYS A 134 11.32 5.78 24.35
C LYS A 134 11.92 4.49 23.84
N GLU A 135 11.24 3.83 22.90
CA GLU A 135 11.64 2.54 22.33
C GLU A 135 12.63 2.68 21.16
N LEU A 136 12.88 3.92 20.65
CA LEU A 136 13.80 4.12 19.54
C LEU A 136 15.25 3.80 19.91
N PRO A 137 15.98 3.06 19.05
CA PRO A 137 17.39 2.77 19.28
C PRO A 137 18.23 4.03 19.23
N LEU A 138 19.35 4.04 19.97
CA LEU A 138 20.25 5.18 20.07
C LEU A 138 20.99 5.48 18.77
N SER A 139 21.25 4.47 17.96
CA SER A 139 21.98 4.58 16.70
C SER A 139 21.47 3.54 15.69
N TRP A 140 21.72 3.80 14.42
CA TRP A 140 21.49 2.84 13.34
C TRP A 140 22.79 2.15 12.99
N GLN A 141 22.70 0.86 12.71
CA GLN A 141 23.79 0.17 12.08
C GLN A 141 23.63 0.30 10.55
N LYS A 142 24.60 0.95 9.89
CA LYS A 142 24.61 1.08 8.43
C LYS A 142 24.43 -0.27 7.74
N ASN A 143 25.15 -1.27 8.21
CA ASN A 143 25.05 -2.63 7.70
C ASN A 143 23.63 -3.24 7.84
N GLY A 144 22.87 -2.85 8.87
CA GLY A 144 21.49 -3.31 9.07
C GLY A 144 20.54 -2.76 7.99
N VAL A 145 20.70 -1.49 7.61
CA VAL A 145 19.91 -0.88 6.52
C VAL A 145 20.26 -1.53 5.17
N GLU A 146 21.54 -1.72 4.89
CA GLU A 146 22.00 -2.40 3.68
C GLU A 146 21.49 -3.84 3.60
N THR A 147 21.55 -4.58 4.70
CA THR A 147 21.02 -5.95 4.81
C THR A 147 19.52 -5.98 4.56
N PHE A 148 18.77 -5.04 5.14
CA PHE A 148 17.33 -4.92 4.89
C PHE A 148 17.02 -4.69 3.41
N VAL A 149 17.72 -3.73 2.79
CA VAL A 149 17.54 -3.42 1.36
C VAL A 149 17.87 -4.64 0.50
N ARG A 150 19.00 -5.29 0.77
CA ARG A 150 19.43 -6.50 0.06
C ARG A 150 18.41 -7.62 0.17
N GLN A 151 17.85 -7.84 1.35
CA GLN A 151 16.81 -8.84 1.55
C GLN A 151 15.53 -8.50 0.76
N LYS A 152 15.13 -7.21 0.72
CA LYS A 152 14.00 -6.78 -0.09
C LYS A 152 14.24 -6.95 -1.59
N GLN A 153 15.46 -6.72 -2.05
CA GLN A 153 15.87 -6.96 -3.43
C GLN A 153 15.82 -8.45 -3.79
N LEU A 154 16.28 -9.33 -2.88
CA LEU A 154 16.18 -10.78 -3.08
C LEU A 154 14.70 -11.24 -3.14
N GLN A 155 13.85 -10.74 -2.24
CA GLN A 155 12.42 -11.03 -2.27
C GLN A 155 11.79 -10.55 -3.59
N LEU A 156 12.19 -9.37 -4.08
CA LEU A 156 11.73 -8.84 -5.36
C LEU A 156 12.17 -9.73 -6.52
N ALA A 157 13.43 -10.15 -6.55
CA ALA A 157 13.96 -11.08 -7.55
C ALA A 157 13.17 -12.37 -7.58
N THR A 158 12.92 -12.98 -6.41
CA THR A 158 12.14 -14.21 -6.28
C THR A 158 10.72 -14.05 -6.82
N LEU A 159 10.03 -12.94 -6.49
CA LEU A 159 8.68 -12.68 -7.00
C LEU A 159 8.67 -12.40 -8.51
N LEU A 160 9.69 -11.71 -9.01
CA LEU A 160 9.84 -11.43 -10.44
C LEU A 160 10.17 -12.71 -11.24
N SER A 161 10.89 -13.67 -10.68
CA SER A 161 11.23 -14.94 -11.35
C SER A 161 10.15 -16.02 -11.25
N ALA A 162 9.05 -15.77 -10.54
CA ALA A 162 7.95 -16.73 -10.41
C ALA A 162 7.40 -17.14 -11.77
N VAL A 163 7.36 -18.43 -12.04
CA VAL A 163 6.85 -19.00 -13.32
C VAL A 163 5.35 -18.73 -13.45
N LEU A 164 4.60 -18.94 -12.37
CA LEU A 164 3.16 -18.70 -12.32
C LEU A 164 2.84 -17.41 -11.57
N ILE A 165 2.27 -16.45 -12.28
CA ILE A 165 1.87 -15.17 -11.70
C ILE A 165 0.43 -15.27 -11.19
N SER A 166 0.28 -15.77 -9.98
CA SER A 166 -1.01 -15.84 -9.28
C SER A 166 -1.42 -14.49 -8.68
N ALA A 167 -2.70 -14.32 -8.32
CA ALA A 167 -3.18 -13.13 -7.62
C ALA A 167 -2.42 -12.89 -6.30
N LYS A 168 -1.98 -13.96 -5.62
CA LYS A 168 -1.16 -13.88 -4.41
C LYS A 168 0.21 -13.28 -4.73
N VAL A 169 0.88 -13.72 -5.80
CA VAL A 169 2.19 -13.18 -6.22
C VAL A 169 2.06 -11.69 -6.54
N LEU A 170 1.04 -11.27 -7.27
CA LEU A 170 0.79 -9.85 -7.57
C LEU A 170 0.54 -9.03 -6.30
N HIS A 171 -0.21 -9.57 -5.35
CA HIS A 171 -0.47 -8.91 -4.07
C HIS A 171 0.80 -8.77 -3.23
N ASP A 172 1.63 -9.80 -3.15
CA ASP A 172 2.87 -9.79 -2.39
C ASP A 172 3.91 -8.86 -3.04
N LEU A 173 3.99 -8.86 -4.37
CA LEU A 173 4.80 -7.90 -5.14
C LEU A 173 4.38 -6.45 -4.85
N ARG A 174 3.07 -6.16 -4.86
CA ARG A 174 2.55 -4.84 -4.52
C ARG A 174 2.92 -4.40 -3.09
N LYS A 175 2.79 -5.29 -2.11
CA LYS A 175 3.19 -5.01 -0.73
C LYS A 175 4.68 -4.67 -0.64
N LEU A 176 5.52 -5.49 -1.28
CA LEU A 176 6.95 -5.32 -1.27
C LEU A 176 7.36 -3.98 -1.89
N LEU A 177 6.83 -3.64 -3.07
CA LEU A 177 7.10 -2.38 -3.74
C LEU A 177 6.63 -1.18 -2.92
N LYS A 178 5.43 -1.23 -2.33
CA LYS A 178 4.93 -0.15 -1.46
C LYS A 178 5.79 0.01 -0.20
N ASP A 179 6.24 -1.07 0.41
CA ASP A 179 7.15 -1.01 1.56
C ASP A 179 8.48 -0.33 1.18
N LEU A 180 9.08 -0.72 0.05
CA LEU A 180 10.29 -0.08 -0.48
C LEU A 180 10.08 1.41 -0.77
N LEU A 181 9.02 1.76 -1.48
CA LEU A 181 8.72 3.16 -1.85
C LEU A 181 8.47 4.06 -0.63
N TYR A 182 7.89 3.53 0.45
CA TYR A 182 7.66 4.30 1.67
C TYR A 182 8.94 4.62 2.45
N ILE A 183 9.94 3.77 2.39
CA ILE A 183 11.23 3.96 3.06
C ILE A 183 12.30 4.54 2.13
N TRP A 184 12.02 4.61 0.82
CA TRP A 184 13.00 5.04 -0.18
C TRP A 184 13.72 6.35 0.14
N PRO A 185 13.00 7.43 0.53
CA PRO A 185 13.67 8.69 0.90
C PRO A 185 14.66 8.57 2.07
N MET A 186 14.37 7.65 3.01
CA MET A 186 15.24 7.41 4.16
C MET A 186 16.51 6.65 3.75
N ILE A 187 16.35 5.72 2.79
CA ILE A 187 17.46 4.93 2.27
C ILE A 187 18.36 5.80 1.39
N GLU A 188 17.79 6.66 0.55
CA GLU A 188 18.57 7.61 -0.26
C GLU A 188 19.39 8.55 0.61
N GLU A 189 18.85 9.04 1.73
CA GLU A 189 19.53 9.92 2.67
C GLU A 189 20.71 9.22 3.39
N GLU A 190 20.57 7.92 3.71
CA GLU A 190 21.54 7.17 4.51
C GLU A 190 22.66 6.51 3.69
N ILE A 191 22.31 5.92 2.55
CA ILE A 191 23.23 5.13 1.72
C ILE A 191 23.72 5.96 0.52
N GLY A 192 23.08 7.12 0.28
CA GLY A 192 23.33 7.96 -0.88
C GLY A 192 22.90 7.28 -2.17
N ASN A 193 23.27 7.85 -3.30
CA ASN A 193 23.02 7.27 -4.64
C ASN A 193 23.78 5.95 -4.89
N THR A 194 24.55 5.47 -3.92
CA THR A 194 25.22 4.17 -3.90
C THR A 194 24.26 2.98 -3.64
N MET A 195 22.95 3.22 -3.44
CA MET A 195 22.00 2.17 -3.79
C MET A 195 22.16 1.91 -5.29
N THR A 196 23.33 1.36 -5.58
CA THR A 196 23.62 0.76 -6.86
C THR A 196 22.41 0.01 -7.30
N PRO A 197 22.18 0.05 -8.54
CA PRO A 197 20.94 -0.32 -9.18
C PRO A 197 20.51 -1.66 -8.64
N GLY A 198 19.74 -1.61 -7.58
CA GLY A 198 18.90 -2.72 -7.23
C GLY A 198 18.16 -3.08 -8.48
N LEU A 199 17.64 -4.27 -8.51
CA LEU A 199 16.91 -4.85 -9.64
C LEU A 199 16.02 -3.85 -10.40
N LEU A 200 15.47 -2.80 -9.75
CA LEU A 200 14.60 -1.81 -10.37
C LEU A 200 14.94 -0.38 -9.91
N SER A 201 14.84 0.58 -10.84
CA SER A 201 14.87 2.00 -10.50
C SER A 201 13.61 2.39 -9.68
N LYS A 202 13.69 3.52 -8.99
CA LYS A 202 12.55 4.08 -8.24
C LYS A 202 11.33 4.30 -9.15
N GLU A 203 11.56 4.80 -10.34
CA GLU A 203 10.52 5.08 -11.34
C GLU A 203 9.87 3.77 -11.84
N ALA A 204 10.66 2.72 -12.05
CA ALA A 204 10.15 1.40 -12.41
C ALA A 204 9.30 0.81 -11.28
N CYS A 205 9.76 0.95 -10.02
CA CYS A 205 9.00 0.56 -8.83
C CYS A 205 7.68 1.33 -8.73
N LEU A 206 7.69 2.64 -8.98
CA LEU A 206 6.47 3.48 -8.95
C LEU A 206 5.47 3.05 -10.01
N ARG A 207 5.90 2.93 -11.27
CA ARG A 207 5.04 2.51 -12.38
C ARG A 207 4.42 1.12 -12.15
N LEU A 208 5.22 0.17 -11.69
CA LEU A 208 4.71 -1.18 -11.40
C LEU A 208 3.77 -1.18 -10.20
N ALA A 209 4.07 -0.42 -9.14
CA ALA A 209 3.22 -0.31 -7.96
C ALA A 209 1.87 0.37 -8.26
N GLU A 210 1.80 1.27 -9.23
CA GLU A 210 0.58 1.89 -9.72
C GLU A 210 -0.31 0.87 -10.45
N LYS A 211 0.24 0.15 -11.45
CA LYS A 211 -0.49 -0.91 -12.18
C LYS A 211 -1.04 -1.98 -11.22
N LEU A 212 -0.20 -2.44 -10.28
CA LEU A 212 -0.62 -3.38 -9.24
C LEU A 212 -1.68 -2.78 -8.29
N GLY A 213 -1.68 -1.46 -8.12
CA GLY A 213 -2.73 -0.73 -7.41
C GLY A 213 -4.06 -0.84 -8.12
N ASN A 214 -4.11 -0.49 -9.41
CA ASN A 214 -5.31 -0.55 -10.25
C ASN A 214 -5.89 -1.97 -10.30
N TYR A 215 -5.05 -2.98 -10.51
CA TYR A 215 -5.47 -4.38 -10.45
C TYR A 215 -6.09 -4.76 -9.10
N GLN A 216 -5.45 -4.35 -8.00
CA GLN A 216 -5.96 -4.64 -6.65
C GLN A 216 -7.29 -3.93 -6.38
N ASP A 217 -7.48 -2.71 -6.86
CA ASP A 217 -8.73 -1.97 -6.71
C ASP A 217 -9.87 -2.68 -7.46
N CYS A 218 -9.63 -3.20 -8.67
CA CYS A 218 -10.58 -4.07 -9.38
C CYS A 218 -10.93 -5.31 -8.56
N CYS A 219 -9.92 -6.00 -7.98
CA CYS A 219 -10.17 -7.19 -7.16
C CYS A 219 -11.04 -6.88 -5.94
N VAL A 220 -10.77 -5.77 -5.25
CA VAL A 220 -11.55 -5.33 -4.09
C VAL A 220 -13.00 -5.03 -4.50
N VAL A 221 -13.20 -4.26 -5.57
CA VAL A 221 -14.54 -3.91 -6.04
C VAL A 221 -15.34 -5.17 -6.45
N ILE A 222 -14.73 -6.09 -7.19
CA ILE A 222 -15.38 -7.36 -7.57
C ILE A 222 -15.80 -8.17 -6.34
N SER A 223 -14.93 -8.24 -5.30
CA SER A 223 -15.24 -8.98 -4.08
C SER A 223 -16.45 -8.41 -3.34
N LEU A 224 -16.66 -7.10 -3.42
CA LEU A 224 -17.77 -6.41 -2.77
C LEU A 224 -19.13 -6.66 -3.47
N PHE A 225 -19.14 -6.99 -4.77
CA PHE A 225 -20.35 -7.41 -5.49
C PHE A 225 -20.75 -8.88 -5.24
N SER A 226 -19.94 -9.63 -4.53
CA SER A 226 -20.19 -11.05 -4.24
C SER A 226 -20.92 -11.28 -2.91
N THR A 227 -21.35 -10.20 -2.23
CA THR A 227 -21.95 -10.27 -0.90
C THR A 227 -23.47 -10.49 -0.93
N PRO A 228 -24.09 -11.04 0.15
CA PRO A 228 -25.53 -11.22 0.30
C PRO A 228 -26.38 -9.94 0.16
N LEU A 229 -25.71 -8.80 0.07
CA LEU A 229 -26.32 -7.48 -0.13
C LEU A 229 -27.18 -7.35 -1.39
N LEU A 230 -26.98 -8.21 -2.37
CA LEU A 230 -27.71 -8.16 -3.63
C LEU A 230 -29.12 -8.76 -3.52
N ALA A 231 -29.38 -9.63 -2.54
CA ALA A 231 -30.62 -10.38 -2.42
C ALA A 231 -31.87 -9.51 -2.13
N GLY A 232 -31.69 -8.31 -1.57
CA GLY A 232 -32.81 -7.40 -1.24
C GLY A 232 -33.00 -6.25 -2.25
N LEU A 233 -32.26 -6.24 -3.36
CA LEU A 233 -32.33 -5.18 -4.36
C LEU A 233 -33.39 -5.47 -5.43
N SER A 234 -33.89 -4.41 -6.05
CA SER A 234 -34.79 -4.54 -7.20
C SER A 234 -34.15 -5.32 -8.35
N PRO A 235 -34.92 -6.05 -9.18
CA PRO A 235 -34.36 -6.73 -10.34
C PRO A 235 -33.59 -5.80 -11.30
N GLY A 236 -34.01 -4.55 -11.42
CA GLY A 236 -33.32 -3.53 -12.21
C GLY A 236 -31.94 -3.17 -11.65
N ASP A 237 -31.83 -3.04 -10.33
CA ASP A 237 -30.54 -2.76 -9.69
C ASP A 237 -29.62 -3.99 -9.76
N GLN A 238 -30.15 -5.20 -9.57
CA GLN A 238 -29.37 -6.43 -9.71
C GLN A 238 -28.79 -6.56 -11.13
N TYR A 239 -29.59 -6.28 -12.16
CA TYR A 239 -29.13 -6.29 -13.54
C TYR A 239 -28.02 -5.26 -13.79
N ARG A 240 -28.19 -4.01 -13.34
CA ARG A 240 -27.15 -2.97 -13.49
C ARG A 240 -25.86 -3.34 -12.78
N LEU A 241 -25.96 -3.92 -11.58
CA LEU A 241 -24.79 -4.39 -10.83
C LEU A 241 -24.08 -5.56 -11.51
N SER A 242 -24.82 -6.43 -12.22
CA SER A 242 -24.20 -7.50 -13.01
C SER A 242 -23.37 -6.94 -14.17
N LEU A 243 -23.89 -5.93 -14.89
CA LEU A 243 -23.14 -5.23 -15.94
C LEU A 243 -21.88 -4.55 -15.40
N ILE A 244 -22.01 -3.87 -14.25
CA ILE A 244 -20.88 -3.20 -13.58
C ILE A 244 -19.82 -4.24 -13.17
N LYS A 245 -20.23 -5.35 -12.59
CA LYS A 245 -19.34 -6.45 -12.18
C LYS A 245 -18.59 -7.04 -13.38
N GLU A 246 -19.30 -7.30 -14.47
CA GLU A 246 -18.69 -7.80 -15.70
C GLU A 246 -17.64 -6.82 -16.23
N ARG A 247 -17.97 -5.53 -16.26
CA ARG A 247 -17.01 -4.49 -16.67
C ARG A 247 -15.78 -4.41 -15.75
N CYS A 248 -15.97 -4.57 -14.43
CA CYS A 248 -14.85 -4.68 -13.48
C CYS A 248 -13.98 -5.90 -13.78
N CYS A 249 -14.57 -7.04 -14.12
CA CYS A 249 -13.81 -8.24 -14.49
C CYS A 249 -12.98 -8.02 -15.76
N GLN A 250 -13.56 -7.41 -16.78
CA GLN A 250 -12.84 -7.05 -18.02
C GLN A 250 -11.66 -6.10 -17.73
N LYS A 251 -11.87 -5.05 -16.91
CA LYS A 251 -10.80 -4.14 -16.49
C LYS A 251 -9.70 -4.86 -15.71
N LYS A 252 -10.08 -5.77 -14.81
CA LYS A 252 -9.12 -6.55 -14.01
C LYS A 252 -8.23 -7.40 -14.91
N GLU A 253 -8.76 -8.09 -15.90
CA GLU A 253 -7.94 -8.90 -16.82
C GLU A 253 -7.03 -8.01 -17.67
N LYS A 254 -7.53 -6.88 -18.18
CA LYS A 254 -6.69 -5.90 -18.91
C LYS A 254 -5.52 -5.36 -18.07
N GLU A 255 -5.78 -5.01 -16.81
CA GLU A 255 -4.72 -4.57 -15.88
C GLU A 255 -3.71 -5.70 -15.62
N LYS A 256 -4.19 -6.94 -15.47
CA LYS A 256 -3.32 -8.11 -15.28
C LYS A 256 -2.41 -8.33 -16.49
N ASP A 257 -2.94 -8.26 -17.69
CA ASP A 257 -2.13 -8.39 -18.92
C ASP A 257 -1.08 -7.28 -19.02
N ALA A 258 -1.45 -6.03 -18.74
CA ALA A 258 -0.52 -4.92 -18.70
C ALA A 258 0.59 -5.09 -17.65
N ILE A 259 0.29 -5.73 -16.52
CA ILE A 259 1.28 -6.08 -15.49
C ILE A 259 2.19 -7.19 -16.02
N LEU A 260 1.66 -8.25 -16.62
CA LEU A 260 2.45 -9.37 -17.15
C LEU A 260 3.45 -8.90 -18.20
N ILE A 261 3.04 -8.04 -19.12
CA ILE A 261 3.92 -7.40 -20.11
C ILE A 261 5.04 -6.61 -19.39
N THR A 262 4.67 -5.81 -18.39
CA THR A 262 5.65 -5.02 -17.64
C THR A 262 6.65 -5.92 -16.90
N LEU A 263 6.20 -7.00 -16.28
CA LEU A 263 7.06 -7.98 -15.61
C LEU A 263 8.01 -8.67 -16.58
N GLN A 264 7.56 -9.00 -17.78
CA GLN A 264 8.40 -9.60 -18.81
C GLN A 264 9.52 -8.64 -19.27
N LEU A 265 9.19 -7.37 -19.50
CA LEU A 265 10.19 -6.35 -19.84
C LEU A 265 11.25 -6.20 -18.74
N LEU A 266 10.81 -6.12 -17.48
CA LEU A 266 11.72 -6.02 -16.33
C LEU A 266 12.62 -7.25 -16.19
N ARG A 267 12.11 -8.46 -16.43
CA ARG A 267 12.90 -9.70 -16.44
C ARG A 267 13.99 -9.65 -17.51
N ASN A 268 13.64 -9.20 -18.72
CA ASN A 268 14.58 -9.08 -19.82
C ASN A 268 15.70 -8.07 -19.51
N GLU A 269 15.35 -6.90 -18.94
CA GLU A 269 16.32 -5.89 -18.50
C GLU A 269 17.29 -6.44 -17.44
N LEU A 270 16.76 -7.18 -16.46
CA LEU A 270 17.55 -7.80 -15.40
C LEU A 270 18.53 -8.84 -15.96
N THR A 271 18.06 -9.69 -16.87
CA THR A 271 18.90 -10.71 -17.51
C THR A 271 20.02 -10.07 -18.33
N ALA A 272 19.72 -8.98 -19.05
CA ALA A 272 20.72 -8.23 -19.81
C ALA A 272 21.80 -7.63 -18.90
N LYS A 273 21.40 -6.99 -17.78
CA LYS A 273 22.34 -6.42 -16.79
C LYS A 273 23.25 -7.47 -16.18
N LEU A 274 22.70 -8.63 -15.80
CA LEU A 274 23.49 -9.74 -15.23
C LEU A 274 24.54 -10.27 -16.23
N LYS A 275 24.20 -10.41 -17.51
CA LYS A 275 25.15 -10.81 -18.55
C LYS A 275 26.27 -9.79 -18.75
N GLN A 276 25.97 -8.49 -18.73
CA GLN A 276 26.97 -7.43 -18.82
C GLN A 276 27.96 -7.46 -17.66
N THR A 277 27.46 -7.67 -16.41
CA THR A 277 28.31 -7.73 -15.22
C THR A 277 29.24 -8.95 -15.25
N GLN A 278 28.79 -10.09 -15.74
CA GLN A 278 29.62 -11.29 -15.91
C GLN A 278 30.66 -11.17 -17.03
N GLY A 279 30.32 -10.42 -18.10
CA GLY A 279 31.25 -10.13 -19.18
C GLY A 279 32.42 -9.25 -18.77
N VAL A 280 32.17 -8.25 -17.93
CA VAL A 280 33.21 -7.34 -17.42
C VAL A 280 34.19 -8.05 -16.47
N GLN A 281 33.71 -9.00 -15.65
CA GLN A 281 34.61 -9.80 -14.77
C GLN A 281 35.53 -10.74 -15.54
N LYS A 282 35.12 -11.25 -16.69
CA LYS A 282 36.00 -12.10 -17.54
C LYS A 282 37.11 -11.35 -18.26
N VAL A 283 36.93 -10.03 -18.51
CA VAL A 283 37.94 -9.18 -19.21
C VAL A 283 39.00 -8.64 -18.21
N GLN A 284 38.75 -8.65 -16.90
CA GLN A 284 39.72 -8.20 -15.88
C GLN A 284 40.62 -9.33 -15.35
N VAL A 285 40.38 -10.56 -15.71
CA VAL A 285 41.15 -11.76 -15.26
C VAL A 285 41.97 -12.40 -16.40
N GLY A 286 41.94 -11.84 -17.57
CA GLY A 286 42.81 -12.17 -18.71
C GLY A 286 43.78 -11.05 -18.99
#